data_ba21e1fabb1c8946fcff2f41d230b164
#
_entry.id   ba21e1fabb1c8946fcff2f41d230b164
#
_cell.length_a   1.000
_cell.length_b   1.000
_cell.length_c   1.000
_cell.angle_alpha   90.00
_cell.angle_beta   90.00
_cell.angle_gamma   90.00
#
_symmetry.space_group_name_H-M   'P 1'
#
loop_
_entity.id
_entity.type
_entity.pdbx_description
1 polymer ?
#
loop_
_entity_poly.entity_id
_entity_poly.type
_entity_poly.pdbx_seq_one_letter_code
_entity_poly.pdbx_strand_id
1 'polypeptide(L)' 'MIRINQIRIPVQKDEATALRKKIQKLLKTNHPYTYQIVRKSLDARDKANLLHIYTVDV' A
#
# COMPACT_ATOMS: atom_id res chain seq x y z
N MET A 1 2.59 -6.39 15.89
CA MET A 1 1.86 -5.63 14.86
C MET A 1 2.81 -4.61 14.26
N ILE A 2 2.96 -4.61 12.96
CA ILE A 2 3.89 -3.73 12.25
C ILE A 2 3.10 -2.71 11.46
N ARG A 3 3.43 -1.43 11.62
CA ARG A 3 2.81 -0.36 10.85
C ARG A 3 3.73 0.03 9.71
N ILE A 4 3.19 0.00 8.50
CA ILE A 4 3.92 0.36 7.29
C ILE A 4 3.30 1.64 6.74
N ASN A 5 4.12 2.69 6.64
CA ASN A 5 3.69 4.00 6.15
C ASN A 5 4.15 4.21 4.72
N GLN A 6 3.50 5.15 4.03
CA GLN A 6 3.93 5.66 2.73
C GLN A 6 4.01 4.57 1.66
N ILE A 7 3.02 3.69 1.62
CA ILE A 7 2.89 2.73 0.53
C ILE A 7 2.22 3.47 -0.62
N ARG A 8 2.95 3.67 -1.71
CA ARG A 8 2.48 4.42 -2.88
C ARG A 8 2.00 3.46 -3.94
N ILE A 9 0.74 3.61 -4.36
CA ILE A 9 0.13 2.76 -5.38
C ILE A 9 -0.54 3.65 -6.42
N PRO A 10 -0.18 3.50 -7.72
CA PRO A 10 -0.85 4.26 -8.78
C PRO A 10 -2.34 4.00 -8.79
N VAL A 11 -3.15 5.05 -9.01
CA VAL A 11 -4.61 4.92 -9.00
C VAL A 11 -5.12 4.00 -10.11
N GLN A 12 -4.32 3.80 -11.15
CA GLN A 12 -4.68 2.94 -12.28
C GLN A 12 -4.55 1.46 -11.97
N LYS A 13 -3.82 1.11 -10.92
CA LYS A 13 -3.62 -0.29 -10.55
C LYS A 13 -4.65 -0.76 -9.55
N ASP A 14 -4.89 -2.07 -9.57
CA ASP A 14 -5.77 -2.69 -8.59
C ASP A 14 -5.19 -2.54 -7.19
N GLU A 15 -5.94 -1.86 -6.34
CA GLU A 15 -5.53 -1.54 -4.97
C GLU A 15 -5.17 -2.80 -4.18
N ALA A 16 -6.05 -3.78 -4.17
CA ALA A 16 -5.86 -4.97 -3.35
C ALA A 16 -4.61 -5.76 -3.78
N THR A 17 -4.46 -5.98 -5.07
CA THR A 17 -3.32 -6.74 -5.59
C THR A 17 -2.01 -5.99 -5.41
N ALA A 18 -1.99 -4.71 -5.74
CA ALA A 18 -0.78 -3.90 -5.63
C ALA A 18 -0.35 -3.74 -4.17
N LEU A 19 -1.30 -3.52 -3.28
CA LEU A 19 -1.04 -3.36 -1.85
C LEU A 19 -0.46 -4.64 -1.26
N ARG A 20 -1.07 -5.78 -1.59
CA ARG A 20 -0.58 -7.08 -1.13
C ARG A 20 0.85 -7.34 -1.58
N LYS A 21 1.15 -7.09 -2.85
CA LYS A 21 2.50 -7.30 -3.39
C LYS A 21 3.53 -6.41 -2.69
N LYS A 22 3.17 -5.15 -2.44
CA LYS A 22 4.08 -4.23 -1.75
C LYS A 22 4.34 -4.64 -0.32
N ILE A 23 3.31 -5.05 0.40
CA ILE A 23 3.46 -5.50 1.79
C ILE A 23 4.32 -6.77 1.84
N GLN A 24 4.06 -7.73 0.97
CA GLN A 24 4.83 -8.97 0.91
C GLN A 24 6.31 -8.70 0.65
N LYS A 25 6.60 -7.77 -0.27
CA LYS A 25 7.97 -7.39 -0.59
C LYS A 25 8.67 -6.73 0.60
N LEU A 26 7.96 -5.89 1.33
CA LEU A 26 8.53 -5.20 2.48
C LEU A 26 8.76 -6.14 3.66
N LEU A 27 7.85 -7.07 3.88
CA LEU A 27 7.97 -8.03 4.98
C LEU A 27 8.92 -9.19 4.64
N LYS A 28 9.14 -9.45 3.36
CA LYS A 28 9.99 -10.55 2.87
C LYS A 28 9.61 -11.90 3.50
N THR A 29 8.29 -12.15 3.60
CA THR A 29 7.78 -13.38 4.20
C THR A 29 6.91 -14.14 3.20
N ASN A 30 6.96 -15.47 3.29
CA ASN A 30 6.09 -16.36 2.53
C ASN A 30 4.91 -16.87 3.38
N HIS A 31 4.85 -16.48 4.64
CA HIS A 31 3.76 -16.91 5.52
C HIS A 31 2.50 -16.11 5.25
N PRO A 32 1.32 -16.73 5.42
CA PRO A 32 0.07 -15.99 5.33
C PRO A 32 0.05 -14.84 6.33
N TYR A 33 -0.47 -13.72 5.91
CA TYR A 33 -0.62 -12.58 6.80
C TYR A 33 -1.93 -11.86 6.51
N THR A 34 -2.42 -11.12 7.49
CA THR A 34 -3.53 -10.21 7.32
C THR A 34 -3.03 -8.80 7.52
N TYR A 35 -3.68 -7.85 6.88
CA TYR A 35 -3.34 -6.45 7.06
C TYR A 35 -4.61 -5.62 7.14
N GLN A 36 -4.50 -4.46 7.77
CA GLN A 36 -5.61 -3.53 7.90
C GLN A 36 -5.15 -2.15 7.43
N ILE A 37 -5.96 -1.52 6.58
CA ILE A 37 -5.68 -0.17 6.11
C ILE A 37 -6.07 0.80 7.23
N VAL A 38 -5.08 1.50 7.77
CA VAL A 38 -5.28 2.48 8.83
C VAL A 38 -5.61 3.85 8.24
N ARG A 39 -4.94 4.19 7.14
CA ARG A 39 -5.11 5.49 6.51
C ARG A 39 -4.90 5.39 5.02
N LYS A 40 -5.65 6.17 4.26
CA LYS A 40 -5.54 6.29 2.82
C LYS A 40 -5.55 7.76 2.45
N SER A 41 -4.59 8.19 1.66
CA SER A 41 -4.47 9.56 1.17
C SER A 41 -4.24 9.57 -0.33
N LEU A 42 -4.62 10.68 -0.97
CA LEU A 42 -4.37 10.85 -2.39
C LEU A 42 -3.23 11.85 -2.56
N ASP A 43 -2.20 11.43 -3.28
CA ASP A 43 -1.11 12.32 -3.68
C ASP A 43 -1.35 12.75 -5.12
N ALA A 44 -1.66 14.03 -5.31
CA ALA A 44 -1.97 14.62 -6.61
C ALA A 44 -0.92 15.61 -7.07
N ARG A 45 0.33 15.46 -6.63
CA ARG A 45 1.42 16.36 -7.01
C ARG A 45 1.65 16.36 -8.51
N ASP A 46 1.51 15.20 -9.13
CA ASP A 46 1.62 15.05 -10.58
C ASP A 46 0.25 14.65 -11.11
N LYS A 47 -0.38 15.53 -11.88
CA LYS A 47 -1.71 15.29 -12.43
C LYS A 47 -1.74 14.10 -13.39
N ALA A 48 -0.60 13.79 -14.02
CA ALA A 48 -0.51 12.65 -14.94
C ALA A 48 -0.33 11.34 -14.19
N ASN A 49 0.19 11.37 -12.96
CA ASN A 49 0.50 10.17 -12.19
C ASN A 49 -0.03 10.30 -10.77
N LEU A 50 -1.35 10.16 -10.63
CA LEU A 50 -1.97 10.19 -9.32
C LEU A 50 -1.62 8.92 -8.56
N LEU A 51 -1.30 9.09 -7.28
CA LEU A 51 -0.94 7.98 -6.40
C LEU A 51 -1.81 7.99 -5.15
N HIS A 52 -2.17 6.80 -4.69
CA HIS A 52 -2.74 6.62 -3.36
C HIS A 52 -1.63 6.26 -2.38
N ILE A 53 -1.63 6.91 -1.23
CA ILE A 53 -0.66 6.64 -0.17
C ILE A 53 -1.39 5.96 0.96
N TYR A 54 -0.91 4.78 1.34
CA TYR A 54 -1.55 3.95 2.36
C TYR A 54 -0.67 3.82 3.59
N THR A 55 -1.32 3.76 4.74
CA THR A 55 -0.70 3.30 5.99
C THR A 55 -1.46 2.04 6.41
N VAL A 56 -0.73 0.96 6.63
CA VAL A 56 -1.34 -0.33 6.99
C VAL A 56 -0.70 -0.88 8.25
N ASP A 57 -1.48 -1.65 9.00
CA ASP A 57 -1.00 -2.47 10.11
C ASP A 57 -1.04 -3.93 9.70
N VAL A 58 0.06 -4.61 9.89
CA VAL A 58 0.21 -6.02 9.54
C VAL A 58 0.30 -6.89 10.79
#